data_7e6f0aa107ede2e2959d5aaced911f5c
#
_entry.id   7e6f0aa107ede2e2959d5aaced911f5c
#
_cell.length_a   1.000
_cell.length_b   1.000
_cell.length_c   1.000
_cell.angle_alpha   90.00
_cell.angle_beta   90.00
_cell.angle_gamma   90.00
#
_symmetry.space_group_name_H-M   'P 1'
#
loop_
_entity.id
_entity.type
_entity.pdbx_description
1 polymer ?
#
loop_
_entity_poly.entity_id
_entity_poly.type
_entity_poly.pdbx_seq_one_letter_code
_entity_poly.pdbx_strand_id
1 'polypeptide(L)'
;MILYIENPKDSMRKLLELISEFSKVAGYRINTQKSVTFLYTNNENSGGEIMVSIPFTIATKRIKYLGINLPKEMKELYTENYKMLMKEIKDDTNRWKAIPCSWVERINIVKMTILPNAIYRFSVIPVKLPMAFFSQN
;
A
#
# COMPACT_ATOMS: atom_id res chain seq x y z
N MET A 1 -1.04 -7.55 -7.64
CA MET A 1 0.04 -7.48 -8.65
C MET A 1 0.38 -6.01 -8.85
N ILE A 2 1.65 -5.65 -8.91
CA ILE A 2 2.14 -4.31 -9.22
C ILE A 2 2.92 -4.42 -10.53
N LEU A 3 2.66 -3.52 -11.46
CA LEU A 3 3.33 -3.46 -12.75
C LEU A 3 3.90 -2.06 -12.98
N TYR A 4 5.11 -2.00 -13.51
CA TYR A 4 5.74 -0.77 -13.97
C TYR A 4 5.74 -0.77 -15.51
N ILE A 5 5.28 0.31 -16.09
CA ILE A 5 5.11 0.45 -17.53
C ILE A 5 5.86 1.68 -18.01
N GLU A 6 6.78 1.48 -18.92
CA GLU A 6 7.40 2.55 -19.71
C GLU A 6 6.57 2.78 -20.97
N ASN A 7 6.60 3.99 -21.53
CA ASN A 7 5.84 4.38 -22.72
C ASN A 7 4.33 4.06 -22.62
N PRO A 8 3.58 4.77 -21.78
CA PRO A 8 2.24 4.38 -21.37
C PRO A 8 1.23 4.24 -22.52
N LYS A 9 1.38 4.95 -23.63
CA LYS A 9 0.44 4.87 -24.77
C LYS A 9 0.45 3.48 -25.42
N ASP A 10 1.61 2.99 -25.85
CA ASP A 10 1.71 1.72 -26.58
C ASP A 10 1.72 0.51 -25.64
N SER A 11 2.41 0.63 -24.52
CA SER A 11 2.52 -0.47 -23.57
C SER A 11 1.21 -0.77 -22.86
N MET A 12 0.37 0.25 -22.62
CA MET A 12 -0.94 0.04 -22.00
C MET A 12 -1.87 -0.76 -22.91
N ARG A 13 -1.91 -0.45 -24.19
CA ARG A 13 -2.72 -1.21 -25.16
C ARG A 13 -2.28 -2.68 -25.20
N LYS A 14 -1.00 -2.93 -25.34
CA LYS A 14 -0.45 -4.29 -25.34
C LYS A 14 -0.72 -5.03 -24.04
N LEU A 15 -0.64 -4.34 -22.90
CA LEU A 15 -0.98 -4.92 -21.59
C LEU A 15 -2.45 -5.32 -21.53
N LEU A 16 -3.37 -4.48 -21.98
CA LEU A 16 -4.81 -4.77 -21.98
C LEU A 16 -5.15 -5.95 -22.92
N GLU A 17 -4.51 -6.04 -24.08
CA GLU A 17 -4.61 -7.18 -24.98
C GLU A 17 -4.14 -8.47 -24.31
N LEU A 18 -2.95 -8.45 -23.72
CA LEU A 18 -2.38 -9.60 -22.99
C LEU A 18 -3.27 -10.06 -21.83
N ILE A 19 -3.81 -9.11 -21.07
CA ILE A 19 -4.74 -9.38 -19.98
C ILE A 19 -6.02 -10.01 -20.51
N SER A 20 -6.54 -9.52 -21.64
CA SER A 20 -7.74 -10.06 -22.28
C SER A 20 -7.50 -11.50 -22.74
N GLU A 21 -6.37 -11.79 -23.38
CA GLU A 21 -6.00 -13.15 -23.80
C GLU A 21 -5.83 -14.08 -22.61
N PHE A 22 -5.11 -13.65 -21.57
CA PHE A 22 -4.95 -14.42 -20.36
C PHE A 22 -6.30 -14.73 -19.68
N SER A 23 -7.21 -13.76 -19.67
CA SER A 23 -8.54 -13.93 -19.07
C SER A 23 -9.36 -15.01 -19.76
N LYS A 24 -9.22 -15.16 -21.10
CA LYS A 24 -9.92 -16.21 -21.87
C LYS A 24 -9.42 -17.61 -21.51
N VAL A 25 -8.11 -17.75 -21.26
CA VAL A 25 -7.50 -19.06 -20.93
C VAL A 25 -7.67 -19.40 -19.45
N ALA A 26 -7.45 -18.43 -18.56
CA ALA A 26 -7.43 -18.65 -17.13
C ALA A 26 -8.81 -18.53 -16.44
N GLY A 27 -9.83 -18.01 -17.15
CA GLY A 27 -11.15 -17.79 -16.58
C GLY A 27 -11.23 -16.61 -15.58
N TYR A 28 -10.16 -15.82 -15.44
CA TYR A 28 -10.11 -14.67 -14.54
C TYR A 28 -10.35 -13.36 -15.28
N ARG A 29 -11.12 -12.47 -14.67
CA ARG A 29 -11.30 -11.10 -15.19
C ARG A 29 -10.66 -10.09 -14.25
N ILE A 30 -9.94 -9.12 -14.83
CA ILE A 30 -9.42 -8.00 -14.05
C ILE A 30 -10.57 -7.06 -13.68
N ASN A 31 -10.62 -6.70 -12.40
CA ASN A 31 -11.56 -5.69 -11.93
C ASN A 31 -10.96 -4.29 -12.19
N THR A 32 -11.37 -3.67 -13.26
CA THR A 32 -10.90 -2.34 -13.66
C THR A 32 -11.27 -1.25 -12.66
N GLN A 33 -12.41 -1.39 -11.97
CA GLN A 33 -12.85 -0.43 -10.95
C GLN A 33 -11.98 -0.45 -9.69
N LYS A 34 -11.40 -1.63 -9.36
CA LYS A 34 -10.47 -1.79 -8.22
C LYS A 34 -9.01 -1.65 -8.62
N SER A 35 -8.73 -1.54 -9.92
CA SER A 35 -7.37 -1.34 -10.41
C SER A 35 -7.03 0.15 -10.37
N VAL A 36 -5.90 0.45 -9.75
CA VAL A 36 -5.44 1.82 -9.51
C VAL A 36 -4.05 1.99 -10.09
N THR A 37 -3.80 3.13 -10.71
CA THR A 37 -2.51 3.44 -11.32
C THR A 37 -1.97 4.78 -10.84
N PHE A 38 -0.63 4.91 -10.80
CA PHE A 38 0.06 6.20 -10.75
C PHE A 38 0.53 6.56 -12.15
N LEU A 39 0.30 7.81 -12.53
CA LEU A 39 0.87 8.38 -13.74
C LEU A 39 2.04 9.29 -13.39
N TYR A 40 3.23 8.95 -13.92
CA TYR A 40 4.44 9.77 -13.83
C TYR A 40 4.69 10.36 -15.21
N THR A 41 4.38 11.65 -15.40
CA THR A 41 4.63 12.37 -16.64
C THR A 41 5.41 13.63 -16.37
N ASN A 42 6.34 13.95 -17.25
CA ASN A 42 7.09 15.20 -17.19
C ASN A 42 6.36 16.35 -17.92
N ASN A 43 5.31 16.04 -18.70
CA ASN A 43 4.54 17.00 -19.50
C ASN A 43 3.05 16.92 -19.15
N GLU A 44 2.48 18.00 -18.68
CA GLU A 44 1.06 18.09 -18.30
C GLU A 44 0.11 17.85 -19.48
N ASN A 45 0.47 18.31 -20.67
CA ASN A 45 -0.35 18.15 -21.89
C ASN A 45 -0.44 16.69 -22.35
N SER A 46 0.61 15.89 -22.20
CA SER A 46 0.61 14.46 -22.53
C SER A 46 -0.16 13.65 -21.50
N GLY A 47 -0.27 14.14 -20.29
CA GLY A 47 -1.01 13.49 -19.20
C GLY A 47 -2.50 13.36 -19.48
N GLY A 48 -3.12 14.38 -20.06
CA GLY A 48 -4.57 14.41 -20.37
C GLY A 48 -4.99 13.34 -21.38
N GLU A 49 -4.26 13.18 -22.49
CA GLU A 49 -4.55 12.16 -23.49
C GLU A 49 -4.37 10.73 -22.98
N ILE A 50 -3.35 10.52 -22.15
CA ILE A 50 -3.08 9.22 -21.53
C ILE A 50 -4.17 8.87 -20.50
N MET A 51 -4.64 9.85 -19.73
CA MET A 51 -5.72 9.66 -18.76
C MET A 51 -7.01 9.13 -19.40
N VAL A 52 -7.36 9.58 -20.57
CA VAL A 52 -8.57 9.14 -21.30
C VAL A 52 -8.43 7.70 -21.81
N SER A 53 -7.23 7.25 -22.13
CA SER A 53 -6.97 5.91 -22.68
C SER A 53 -6.84 4.81 -21.62
N ILE A 54 -6.68 5.16 -20.34
CA ILE A 54 -6.49 4.21 -19.25
C ILE A 54 -7.82 3.87 -18.58
N PRO A 55 -8.27 2.60 -18.59
CA PRO A 55 -9.53 2.19 -17.96
C PRO A 55 -9.44 2.04 -16.43
N PHE A 56 -8.33 2.44 -15.82
CA PHE A 56 -8.06 2.30 -14.38
C PHE A 56 -8.22 3.62 -13.64
N THR A 57 -8.53 3.54 -12.35
CA THR A 57 -8.59 4.74 -11.50
C THR A 57 -7.19 5.33 -11.30
N ILE A 58 -7.03 6.61 -11.59
CA ILE A 58 -5.74 7.30 -11.40
C ILE A 58 -5.67 7.86 -10.00
N ALA A 59 -4.68 7.41 -9.23
CA ALA A 59 -4.41 7.95 -7.92
C ALA A 59 -3.50 9.18 -8.02
N THR A 60 -3.84 10.22 -7.29
CA THR A 60 -3.07 11.47 -7.26
C THR A 60 -1.97 11.47 -6.22
N LYS A 61 -2.23 10.88 -5.04
CA LYS A 61 -1.31 10.96 -3.89
C LYS A 61 -0.83 9.60 -3.41
N ARG A 62 -1.71 8.64 -3.23
CA ARG A 62 -1.38 7.34 -2.63
C ARG A 62 -2.29 6.23 -3.14
N ILE A 63 -1.77 5.01 -3.15
CA ILE A 63 -2.51 3.77 -3.42
C ILE A 63 -2.43 2.90 -2.17
N LYS A 64 -3.55 2.34 -1.74
CA LYS A 64 -3.56 1.34 -0.66
C LYS A 64 -3.42 -0.06 -1.29
N TYR A 65 -2.32 -0.74 -0.97
CA TYR A 65 -2.03 -2.07 -1.47
C TYR A 65 -1.64 -3.01 -0.32
N LEU A 66 -2.38 -4.09 -0.13
CA LEU A 66 -2.18 -5.07 0.94
C LEU A 66 -2.01 -4.42 2.34
N GLY A 67 -2.86 -3.44 2.65
CA GLY A 67 -2.82 -2.75 3.94
C GLY A 67 -1.74 -1.67 4.09
N ILE A 68 -0.90 -1.48 3.07
CA ILE A 68 0.18 -0.49 3.04
C ILE A 68 -0.22 0.67 2.15
N ASN A 69 0.07 1.87 2.59
CA ASN A 69 -0.05 3.07 1.77
C ASN A 69 1.22 3.24 0.93
N LEU A 70 1.05 3.14 -0.37
CA LEU A 70 2.09 3.45 -1.35
C LEU A 70 1.90 4.89 -1.80
N PRO A 71 2.69 5.86 -1.34
CA PRO A 71 2.65 7.24 -1.83
C PRO A 71 3.28 7.32 -3.21
N LYS A 72 2.96 8.38 -3.95
CA LYS A 72 3.57 8.66 -5.24
C LYS A 72 5.08 8.89 -5.11
N GLU A 73 5.51 9.54 -4.02
CA GLU A 73 6.93 9.75 -3.72
C GLU A 73 7.43 8.70 -2.71
N MET A 74 8.45 7.96 -3.11
CA MET A 74 9.03 6.88 -2.27
C MET A 74 9.60 7.40 -0.94
N LYS A 75 10.00 8.65 -0.86
CA LYS A 75 10.51 9.29 0.38
C LYS A 75 9.47 9.31 1.50
N GLU A 76 8.20 9.38 1.14
CA GLU A 76 7.08 9.45 2.08
C GLU A 76 6.62 8.06 2.54
N LEU A 77 7.03 6.99 1.86
CA LEU A 77 6.59 5.62 2.11
C LEU A 77 6.76 5.22 3.59
N TYR A 78 7.95 5.47 4.11
CA TYR A 78 8.27 5.15 5.50
C TYR A 78 7.45 6.00 6.47
N THR A 79 7.49 7.32 6.29
CA THR A 79 6.87 8.27 7.22
C THR A 79 5.36 8.08 7.33
N GLU A 80 4.67 7.86 6.21
CA GLU A 80 3.22 7.63 6.20
C GLU A 80 2.84 6.33 6.89
N ASN A 81 3.49 5.23 6.52
CA ASN A 81 3.15 3.91 7.06
C ASN A 81 3.57 3.77 8.53
N TYR A 82 4.68 4.35 8.91
CA TYR A 82 5.13 4.38 10.30
C TYR A 82 4.20 5.19 11.20
N LYS A 83 3.83 6.40 10.79
CA LYS A 83 2.88 7.23 11.55
C LYS A 83 1.54 6.53 11.74
N MET A 84 1.08 5.83 10.71
CA MET A 84 -0.17 5.09 10.77
C MET A 84 -0.07 3.91 11.74
N LEU A 85 1.02 3.13 11.69
CA LEU A 85 1.26 2.03 12.61
C LEU A 85 1.32 2.51 14.07
N MET A 86 2.06 3.57 14.34
CA MET A 86 2.16 4.14 15.69
C MET A 86 0.82 4.66 16.21
N LYS A 87 0.01 5.26 15.33
CA LYS A 87 -1.34 5.67 15.69
C LYS A 87 -2.22 4.48 16.06
N GLU A 88 -2.22 3.43 15.25
CA GLU A 88 -2.98 2.20 15.53
C GLU A 88 -2.56 1.57 16.86
N ILE A 89 -1.25 1.43 17.10
CA ILE A 89 -0.72 0.89 18.37
C ILE A 89 -1.19 1.74 19.55
N LYS A 90 -1.13 3.06 19.43
CA LYS A 90 -1.55 3.97 20.49
C LYS A 90 -3.07 3.87 20.75
N ASP A 91 -3.87 3.82 19.71
CA ASP A 91 -5.32 3.70 19.81
C ASP A 91 -5.72 2.37 20.46
N ASP A 92 -5.10 1.26 20.06
CA ASP A 92 -5.31 -0.06 20.63
C ASP A 92 -4.86 -0.11 22.10
N THR A 93 -3.68 0.40 22.42
CA THR A 93 -3.18 0.47 23.78
C THR A 93 -4.12 1.27 24.69
N ASN A 94 -4.67 2.37 24.22
CA ASN A 94 -5.63 3.17 24.97
C ASN A 94 -6.95 2.42 25.21
N ARG A 95 -7.44 1.66 24.23
CA ARG A 95 -8.64 0.81 24.41
C ARG A 95 -8.43 -0.26 25.45
N TRP A 96 -7.26 -0.91 25.43
CA TRP A 96 -6.96 -2.01 26.36
C TRP A 96 -6.60 -1.55 27.77
N LYS A 97 -6.21 -0.30 27.95
CA LYS A 97 -5.87 0.27 29.25
C LYS A 97 -7.01 0.15 30.27
N ALA A 98 -8.25 0.25 29.80
CA ALA A 98 -9.44 0.16 30.64
C ALA A 98 -9.90 -1.30 30.92
N ILE A 99 -9.32 -2.30 30.25
CA ILE A 99 -9.71 -3.69 30.42
C ILE A 99 -8.98 -4.26 31.65
N PRO A 100 -9.72 -4.75 32.66
CA PRO A 100 -9.11 -5.42 33.81
C PRO A 100 -8.56 -6.77 33.37
N CYS A 101 -7.27 -6.86 33.21
CA CYS A 101 -6.57 -8.08 32.84
C CYS A 101 -5.23 -8.18 33.55
N SER A 102 -4.77 -9.40 33.76
CA SER A 102 -3.49 -9.69 34.37
C SER A 102 -2.32 -9.24 33.48
N TRP A 103 -1.14 -9.13 34.04
CA TRP A 103 0.07 -8.79 33.29
C TRP A 103 0.37 -9.79 32.15
N VAL A 104 0.16 -11.07 32.41
CA VAL A 104 0.37 -12.13 31.42
C VAL A 104 -0.61 -12.00 30.25
N GLU A 105 -1.87 -11.70 30.52
CA GLU A 105 -2.88 -11.47 29.49
C GLU A 105 -2.55 -10.25 28.63
N ARG A 106 -2.03 -9.17 29.24
CA ARG A 106 -1.55 -8.01 28.48
C ARG A 106 -0.43 -8.35 27.50
N ILE A 107 0.54 -9.14 27.94
CA ILE A 107 1.62 -9.63 27.07
C ILE A 107 1.05 -10.45 25.92
N ASN A 108 0.08 -11.33 26.19
CA ASN A 108 -0.56 -12.14 25.15
C ASN A 108 -1.33 -11.28 24.14
N ILE A 109 -2.06 -10.27 24.59
CA ILE A 109 -2.75 -9.31 23.73
C ILE A 109 -1.75 -8.64 22.78
N VAL A 110 -0.64 -8.12 23.30
CA VAL A 110 0.41 -7.49 22.48
C VAL A 110 0.98 -8.46 21.46
N LYS A 111 1.28 -9.69 21.86
CA LYS A 111 1.80 -10.74 20.97
C LYS A 111 0.81 -11.12 19.86
N MET A 112 -0.49 -11.14 20.15
CA MET A 112 -1.51 -11.57 19.19
C MET A 112 -1.97 -10.46 18.25
N THR A 113 -1.89 -9.20 18.65
CA THR A 113 -2.46 -8.08 17.91
C THR A 113 -1.40 -7.15 17.33
N ILE A 114 -0.52 -6.61 18.17
CA ILE A 114 0.46 -5.61 17.73
C ILE A 114 1.60 -6.26 16.96
N LEU A 115 2.18 -7.32 17.52
CA LEU A 115 3.40 -7.91 16.97
C LEU A 115 3.23 -8.45 15.54
N PRO A 116 2.17 -9.21 15.19
CA PRO A 116 1.98 -9.68 13.82
C PRO A 116 1.80 -8.54 12.82
N ASN A 117 1.06 -7.49 13.20
CA ASN A 117 0.84 -6.33 12.35
C ASN A 117 2.13 -5.53 12.11
N ALA A 118 2.93 -5.34 13.15
CA ALA A 118 4.23 -4.69 13.04
C ALA A 118 5.21 -5.49 12.18
N ILE A 119 5.35 -6.80 12.44
CA ILE A 119 6.21 -7.69 11.67
C ILE A 119 5.81 -7.69 10.19
N TYR A 120 4.51 -7.81 9.89
CA TYR A 120 4.01 -7.78 8.53
C TYR A 120 4.42 -6.52 7.81
N ARG A 121 4.17 -5.34 8.40
CA ARG A 121 4.50 -4.06 7.76
C ARG A 121 5.99 -3.88 7.56
N PHE A 122 6.82 -4.28 8.54
CA PHE A 122 8.27 -4.22 8.40
C PHE A 122 8.84 -5.20 7.38
N SER A 123 8.19 -6.35 7.18
CA SER A 123 8.59 -7.33 6.18
C SER A 123 8.26 -6.88 4.75
N VAL A 124 7.16 -6.17 4.59
CA VAL A 124 6.68 -5.73 3.26
C VAL A 124 7.32 -4.42 2.82
N ILE A 125 7.67 -3.55 3.77
CA ILE A 125 8.36 -2.29 3.47
C ILE A 125 9.85 -2.48 3.76
N PRO A 126 10.72 -2.59 2.73
CA PRO A 126 12.17 -2.76 2.93
C PRO A 126 12.81 -1.44 3.34
N VAL A 127 12.59 -0.99 4.56
CA VAL A 127 13.09 0.28 5.06
C VAL A 127 13.94 0.07 6.29
N LYS A 128 15.11 0.71 6.34
CA LYS A 128 15.93 0.78 7.54
C LYS A 128 15.18 1.57 8.62
N LEU A 129 14.87 0.93 9.73
CA LEU A 129 14.28 1.60 10.89
C LEU A 129 15.30 2.60 11.48
N PRO A 130 14.93 3.85 11.71
CA PRO A 130 15.82 4.78 12.38
C PRO A 130 16.04 4.32 13.82
N MET A 131 17.26 4.50 14.33
CA MET A 131 17.63 4.12 15.70
C MET A 131 16.72 4.75 16.78
N ALA A 132 16.19 5.94 16.50
CA ALA A 132 15.22 6.61 17.37
C ALA A 132 13.93 5.81 17.64
N PHE A 133 13.61 4.81 16.81
CA PHE A 133 12.48 3.92 17.05
C PHE A 133 12.67 3.04 18.26
N PHE A 134 13.90 2.62 18.54
CA PHE A 134 14.24 1.72 19.64
C PHE A 134 14.51 2.46 20.97
N SER A 135 14.61 3.79 20.94
CA SER A 135 14.96 4.61 22.10
C SER A 135 13.77 5.32 22.75
N GLN A 136 12.56 5.15 22.23
CA GLN A 136 11.32 5.67 22.86
C GLN A 136 10.73 4.59 23.78
N ASN A 137 11.35 4.42 24.93
CA ASN A 137 10.73 3.76 26.08
C ASN A 137 10.19 4.81 27.04
#